data_92b7a04347c20aec61517025ab4c6250
#
_entry.id   92b7a04347c20aec61517025ab4c6250
#
_cell.length_a   1.000
_cell.length_b   1.000
_cell.length_c   1.000
_cell.angle_alpha   90.00
_cell.angle_beta   90.00
_cell.angle_gamma   90.00
#
_symmetry.space_group_name_H-M   'P 1'
#
loop_
_entity.id
_entity.type
_entity.pdbx_description
1 polymer ?
#
loop_
_entity_poly.entity_id
_entity_poly.type
_entity_poly.pdbx_seq_one_letter_code
_entity_poly.pdbx_strand_id
1 'polypeptide(L)'
;NKVIAEQKAPVVVEPLRCRYPQGGEKQLCQAITGRQVPPGGLPADIGCAVFNINTTCAIYRALTTGMPVVRKIVTVSGSGVVEPKNLECPIGTPVSSLLDACGGLKDGTYKLIAGGPMMGMAQYTADISVAKGTGAILAFCENEEKTVENPQCIRCGKCVSVCPMHLEPLFMYQYASKGMVEELNDAHIMDCMECGACSYICPARMHLTHMFKTGKQLLKDKMA
;
A
#
# COMPACT_ATOMS: atom_id res chain seq x y z
N ASN A 1 0.27 -26.34 7.78
CA ASN A 1 0.99 -27.63 7.67
C ASN A 1 0.02 -28.84 7.77
N LYS A 2 -0.93 -28.85 8.76
CA LYS A 2 -1.86 -29.99 8.96
C LYS A 2 -2.69 -30.29 7.70
N VAL A 3 -3.36 -29.28 7.14
CA VAL A 3 -4.19 -29.44 5.91
C VAL A 3 -3.35 -29.87 4.70
N ILE A 4 -2.13 -29.31 4.55
CA ILE A 4 -1.21 -29.68 3.47
C ILE A 4 -0.82 -31.16 3.57
N ALA A 5 -0.50 -31.63 4.78
CA ALA A 5 -0.16 -33.04 5.02
C ALA A 5 -1.36 -33.96 4.77
N GLU A 6 -2.56 -33.60 5.22
CA GLU A 6 -3.80 -34.38 5.01
C GLU A 6 -4.16 -34.50 3.52
N GLN A 7 -3.97 -33.42 2.76
CA GLN A 7 -4.29 -33.38 1.32
C GLN A 7 -3.14 -33.75 0.41
N LYS A 8 -1.94 -34.03 0.95
CA LYS A 8 -0.72 -34.32 0.18
C LYS A 8 -0.45 -33.27 -0.89
N ALA A 9 -0.76 -31.99 -0.58
CA ALA A 9 -0.59 -30.91 -1.54
C ALA A 9 0.91 -30.58 -1.72
N PRO A 10 1.38 -30.30 -2.94
CA PRO A 10 2.77 -29.92 -3.22
C PRO A 10 3.03 -28.45 -2.85
N VAL A 11 2.78 -28.11 -1.59
CA VAL A 11 2.88 -26.73 -1.06
C VAL A 11 3.84 -26.72 0.11
N VAL A 12 4.77 -25.77 0.11
CA VAL A 12 5.69 -25.50 1.21
C VAL A 12 5.25 -24.26 1.95
N VAL A 13 5.31 -24.29 3.27
CA VAL A 13 5.02 -23.14 4.13
C VAL A 13 6.31 -22.56 4.66
N GLU A 14 6.62 -21.34 4.23
CA GLU A 14 7.79 -20.61 4.71
C GLU A 14 7.37 -19.53 5.72
N PRO A 15 7.67 -19.69 7.02
CA PRO A 15 7.37 -18.69 8.02
C PRO A 15 8.34 -17.52 7.91
N LEU A 16 7.83 -16.32 7.63
CA LEU A 16 8.63 -15.12 7.55
C LEU A 16 8.42 -14.24 8.79
N ARG A 17 9.47 -13.54 9.21
CA ARG A 17 9.37 -12.52 10.25
C ARG A 17 8.56 -11.34 9.72
N CYS A 18 7.42 -11.04 10.38
CA CYS A 18 6.55 -9.95 9.98
C CYS A 18 7.26 -8.60 10.17
N ARG A 19 7.47 -7.87 9.06
CA ARG A 19 8.02 -6.50 9.03
C ARG A 19 7.28 -5.70 7.98
N TYR A 20 7.09 -4.43 8.21
CA TYR A 20 6.52 -3.55 7.19
C TYR A 20 7.63 -3.05 6.22
N PRO A 21 7.38 -3.04 4.90
CA PRO A 21 6.25 -3.56 4.15
C PRO A 21 6.37 -5.08 3.89
N GLN A 22 5.43 -5.88 4.42
CA GLN A 22 5.48 -7.34 4.28
C GLN A 22 5.00 -7.84 2.92
N GLY A 23 4.09 -7.11 2.27
CA GLY A 23 3.48 -7.49 0.99
C GLY A 23 4.27 -7.06 -0.25
N GLY A 24 5.48 -6.52 -0.10
CA GLY A 24 6.32 -6.12 -1.22
C GLY A 24 6.77 -7.34 -2.02
N GLU A 25 6.39 -7.41 -3.30
CA GLU A 25 6.65 -8.57 -4.15
C GLU A 25 8.14 -8.85 -4.31
N LYS A 26 8.94 -7.81 -4.53
CA LYS A 26 10.41 -7.92 -4.71
C LYS A 26 11.08 -8.47 -3.45
N GLN A 27 10.67 -7.99 -2.26
CA GLN A 27 11.20 -8.47 -0.99
C GLN A 27 10.79 -9.90 -0.70
N LEU A 28 9.54 -10.29 -1.01
CA LEU A 28 9.08 -11.67 -0.85
C LEU A 28 9.84 -12.64 -1.76
N CYS A 29 10.01 -12.28 -3.04
CA CYS A 29 10.78 -13.08 -3.98
C CYS A 29 12.21 -13.33 -3.48
N GLN A 30 12.89 -12.28 -3.04
CA GLN A 30 14.24 -12.39 -2.52
C GLN A 30 14.30 -13.21 -1.23
N ALA A 31 13.38 -12.98 -0.28
CA ALA A 31 13.37 -13.65 1.01
C ALA A 31 13.14 -15.17 0.88
N ILE A 32 12.31 -15.60 -0.07
CA ILE A 32 11.91 -17.01 -0.24
C ILE A 32 12.83 -17.73 -1.21
N THR A 33 13.21 -17.11 -2.33
CA THR A 33 13.92 -17.78 -3.42
C THR A 33 15.40 -17.40 -3.53
N GLY A 34 15.84 -16.36 -2.84
CA GLY A 34 17.16 -15.74 -3.00
C GLY A 34 17.34 -14.96 -4.30
N ARG A 35 16.34 -14.93 -5.18
CA ARG A 35 16.40 -14.24 -6.47
C ARG A 35 16.01 -12.78 -6.33
N GLN A 36 16.71 -11.90 -7.02
CA GLN A 36 16.42 -10.47 -7.04
C GLN A 36 15.69 -10.08 -8.31
N VAL A 37 14.55 -9.39 -8.14
CA VAL A 37 13.83 -8.78 -9.27
C VAL A 37 14.58 -7.52 -9.69
N PRO A 38 14.98 -7.39 -10.97
CA PRO A 38 15.76 -6.24 -11.43
C PRO A 38 14.98 -4.91 -11.32
N PRO A 39 15.66 -3.75 -11.34
CA PRO A 39 15.03 -2.44 -11.46
C PRO A 39 14.07 -2.39 -12.66
N GLY A 40 12.85 -1.85 -12.46
CA GLY A 40 11.81 -1.82 -13.49
C GLY A 40 11.18 -3.18 -13.85
N GLY A 41 11.77 -4.31 -13.38
CA GLY A 41 11.29 -5.66 -13.66
C GLY A 41 10.13 -6.13 -12.78
N LEU A 42 9.57 -7.25 -13.17
CA LEU A 42 8.46 -7.95 -12.50
C LEU A 42 8.93 -9.29 -11.90
N PRO A 43 8.23 -9.86 -10.91
CA PRO A 43 8.51 -11.20 -10.40
C PRO A 43 8.59 -12.29 -11.50
N ALA A 44 7.83 -12.13 -12.59
CA ALA A 44 7.83 -13.02 -13.74
C ALA A 44 9.20 -13.15 -14.41
N ASP A 45 10.00 -12.08 -14.43
CA ASP A 45 11.33 -12.05 -15.04
C ASP A 45 12.34 -12.98 -14.33
N ILE A 46 12.04 -13.32 -13.09
CA ILE A 46 12.83 -14.27 -12.29
C ILE A 46 12.10 -15.62 -12.09
N GLY A 47 11.04 -15.87 -12.87
CA GLY A 47 10.23 -17.08 -12.80
C GLY A 47 9.37 -17.21 -11.54
N CYS A 48 8.95 -16.08 -10.97
CA CYS A 48 8.09 -16.01 -9.78
C CYS A 48 6.75 -15.37 -10.09
N ALA A 49 5.72 -15.73 -9.32
CA ALA A 49 4.43 -15.05 -9.30
C ALA A 49 3.98 -14.88 -7.85
N VAL A 50 3.56 -13.67 -7.48
CA VAL A 50 3.13 -13.36 -6.11
C VAL A 50 1.64 -13.04 -6.12
N PHE A 51 0.87 -13.79 -5.34
CA PHE A 51 -0.57 -13.61 -5.21
C PHE A 51 -0.98 -13.43 -3.75
N ASN A 52 -1.89 -12.48 -3.52
CA ASN A 52 -2.60 -12.42 -2.24
C ASN A 52 -3.54 -13.62 -2.11
N ILE A 53 -3.76 -14.10 -0.88
CA ILE A 53 -4.61 -15.28 -0.62
C ILE A 53 -6.04 -15.11 -1.17
N ASN A 54 -6.62 -13.91 -1.10
CA ASN A 54 -7.93 -13.64 -1.67
C ASN A 54 -7.93 -13.79 -3.20
N THR A 55 -6.83 -13.40 -3.85
CA THR A 55 -6.65 -13.59 -5.30
C THR A 55 -6.55 -15.06 -5.64
N THR A 56 -5.82 -15.84 -4.86
CA THR A 56 -5.71 -17.29 -5.04
C THR A 56 -7.08 -17.97 -4.90
N CYS A 57 -7.86 -17.62 -3.88
CA CYS A 57 -9.23 -18.11 -3.71
C CYS A 57 -10.15 -17.70 -4.88
N ALA A 58 -9.98 -16.49 -5.40
CA ALA A 58 -10.76 -16.02 -6.54
C ALA A 58 -10.40 -16.75 -7.84
N ILE A 59 -9.13 -17.07 -8.06
CA ILE A 59 -8.68 -17.89 -9.20
C ILE A 59 -9.31 -19.28 -9.11
N TYR A 60 -9.27 -19.91 -7.93
CA TYR A 60 -9.92 -21.21 -7.73
C TYR A 60 -11.41 -21.16 -8.05
N ARG A 61 -12.14 -20.17 -7.54
CA ARG A 61 -13.58 -20.02 -7.82
C ARG A 61 -13.83 -19.82 -9.32
N ALA A 62 -13.03 -18.97 -9.99
CA ALA A 62 -13.18 -18.73 -11.42
C ALA A 62 -13.00 -20.03 -12.25
N LEU A 63 -12.01 -20.84 -11.89
CA LEU A 63 -11.75 -22.11 -12.58
C LEU A 63 -12.81 -23.18 -12.32
N THR A 64 -13.40 -23.21 -11.11
CA THR A 64 -14.37 -24.24 -10.73
C THR A 64 -15.82 -23.90 -11.07
N THR A 65 -16.16 -22.61 -11.08
CA THR A 65 -17.56 -22.14 -11.25
C THR A 65 -17.75 -21.25 -12.46
N GLY A 66 -16.70 -20.83 -13.15
CA GLY A 66 -16.75 -19.84 -14.23
C GLY A 66 -17.05 -18.41 -13.75
N MET A 67 -17.17 -18.17 -12.44
CA MET A 67 -17.56 -16.88 -11.89
C MET A 67 -16.33 -15.95 -11.73
N PRO A 68 -16.31 -14.78 -12.36
CA PRO A 68 -15.24 -13.80 -12.20
C PRO A 68 -15.27 -13.14 -10.81
N VAL A 69 -14.26 -12.32 -10.49
CA VAL A 69 -14.21 -11.55 -9.25
C VAL A 69 -15.25 -10.43 -9.29
N VAL A 70 -16.41 -10.69 -8.72
CA VAL A 70 -17.53 -9.74 -8.60
C VAL A 70 -17.79 -9.31 -7.15
N ARG A 71 -17.19 -9.97 -6.19
CA ARG A 71 -17.31 -9.69 -4.76
C ARG A 71 -15.94 -9.59 -4.12
N LYS A 72 -15.88 -8.85 -3.02
CA LYS A 72 -14.63 -8.57 -2.32
C LYS A 72 -14.88 -8.38 -0.82
N ILE A 73 -13.89 -8.78 -0.01
CA ILE A 73 -13.87 -8.44 1.41
C ILE A 73 -13.17 -7.08 1.55
N VAL A 74 -13.84 -6.14 2.20
CA VAL A 74 -13.34 -4.80 2.51
C VAL A 74 -13.35 -4.63 4.02
N THR A 75 -12.21 -4.21 4.57
CA THR A 75 -12.10 -3.85 5.99
C THR A 75 -12.55 -2.41 6.17
N VAL A 76 -13.55 -2.17 7.00
CA VAL A 76 -13.96 -0.83 7.43
C VAL A 76 -13.53 -0.66 8.88
N SER A 77 -12.66 0.34 9.16
CA SER A 77 -12.03 0.51 10.48
C SER A 77 -11.54 1.95 10.69
N GLY A 78 -10.96 2.20 11.85
CA GLY A 78 -10.43 3.49 12.28
C GLY A 78 -11.22 4.05 13.47
N SER A 79 -10.66 5.06 14.12
CA SER A 79 -11.27 5.68 15.30
C SER A 79 -12.61 6.34 15.02
N GLY A 80 -12.81 6.81 13.78
CA GLY A 80 -14.04 7.44 13.31
C GLY A 80 -15.17 6.48 12.93
N VAL A 81 -14.95 5.15 12.93
CA VAL A 81 -16.00 4.17 12.65
C VAL A 81 -16.66 3.71 13.95
N VAL A 82 -17.98 3.60 13.97
CA VAL A 82 -18.73 3.18 15.17
C VAL A 82 -18.45 1.71 15.47
N GLU A 83 -18.67 0.82 14.50
CA GLU A 83 -18.46 -0.63 14.63
C GLU A 83 -17.54 -1.16 13.51
N PRO A 84 -16.21 -1.25 13.74
CA PRO A 84 -15.30 -1.78 12.73
C PRO A 84 -15.64 -3.22 12.33
N LYS A 85 -15.71 -3.49 11.01
CA LYS A 85 -16.07 -4.80 10.44
C LYS A 85 -15.26 -5.12 9.18
N ASN A 86 -15.18 -6.43 8.90
CA ASN A 86 -14.83 -6.93 7.57
C ASN A 86 -16.14 -7.27 6.84
N LEU A 87 -16.40 -6.62 5.71
CA LEU A 87 -17.64 -6.78 4.96
C LEU A 87 -17.36 -7.40 3.60
N GLU A 88 -18.10 -8.45 3.25
CA GLU A 88 -18.10 -8.97 1.88
C GLU A 88 -19.16 -8.23 1.07
N CYS A 89 -18.74 -7.53 0.02
CA CYS A 89 -19.63 -6.73 -0.81
C CYS A 89 -19.33 -6.92 -2.31
N PRO A 90 -20.31 -6.68 -3.20
CA PRO A 90 -20.08 -6.56 -4.63
C PRO A 90 -19.12 -5.41 -4.95
N ILE A 91 -18.34 -5.57 -6.02
CA ILE A 91 -17.59 -4.45 -6.61
C ILE A 91 -18.60 -3.45 -7.16
N GLY A 92 -18.36 -2.16 -6.92
CA GLY A 92 -19.31 -1.08 -7.24
C GLY A 92 -20.20 -0.65 -6.07
N THR A 93 -20.17 -1.36 -4.93
CA THR A 93 -20.92 -0.95 -3.73
C THR A 93 -20.45 0.44 -3.27
N PRO A 94 -21.37 1.40 -3.01
CA PRO A 94 -21.02 2.70 -2.47
C PRO A 94 -20.34 2.57 -1.09
N VAL A 95 -19.28 3.36 -0.87
CA VAL A 95 -18.57 3.36 0.43
C VAL A 95 -19.48 3.83 1.55
N SER A 96 -20.40 4.77 1.29
CA SER A 96 -21.42 5.18 2.24
C SER A 96 -22.22 4.01 2.80
N SER A 97 -22.65 3.07 1.94
CA SER A 97 -23.38 1.86 2.37
C SER A 97 -22.55 0.94 3.28
N LEU A 98 -21.22 0.88 3.07
CA LEU A 98 -20.32 0.13 3.95
C LEU A 98 -20.18 0.81 5.31
N LEU A 99 -20.09 2.12 5.32
CA LEU A 99 -20.03 2.92 6.56
C LEU A 99 -21.34 2.77 7.34
N ASP A 100 -22.49 2.83 6.68
CA ASP A 100 -23.81 2.62 7.30
C ASP A 100 -23.92 1.22 7.93
N ALA A 101 -23.45 0.19 7.24
CA ALA A 101 -23.40 -1.19 7.75
C ALA A 101 -22.47 -1.35 8.97
N CYS A 102 -21.58 -0.39 9.18
CA CYS A 102 -20.68 -0.28 10.34
C CYS A 102 -21.23 0.67 11.43
N GLY A 103 -22.52 1.02 11.39
CA GLY A 103 -23.14 1.94 12.33
C GLY A 103 -22.88 3.42 12.08
N GLY A 104 -22.30 3.76 10.93
CA GLY A 104 -21.95 5.13 10.54
C GLY A 104 -20.60 5.61 11.03
N LEU A 105 -20.36 6.90 10.83
CA LEU A 105 -19.19 7.61 11.32
C LEU A 105 -19.51 8.30 12.66
N LYS A 106 -18.49 8.35 13.51
CA LYS A 106 -18.57 9.11 14.78
C LYS A 106 -18.45 10.60 14.55
N ASP A 107 -18.99 11.38 15.47
CA ASP A 107 -18.76 12.82 15.50
C ASP A 107 -17.26 13.13 15.59
N GLY A 108 -16.82 14.17 14.89
CA GLY A 108 -15.40 14.55 14.82
C GLY A 108 -14.56 13.72 13.86
N THR A 109 -15.18 12.83 13.04
CA THR A 109 -14.48 12.17 11.94
C THR A 109 -14.15 13.22 10.86
N TYR A 110 -12.86 13.33 10.53
CA TYR A 110 -12.44 14.36 9.57
C TYR A 110 -11.64 13.81 8.40
N LYS A 111 -11.13 12.57 8.51
CA LYS A 111 -10.31 11.97 7.47
C LYS A 111 -10.81 10.59 7.07
N LEU A 112 -11.03 10.41 5.77
CA LEU A 112 -11.39 9.13 5.16
C LEU A 112 -10.25 8.68 4.24
N ILE A 113 -9.83 7.42 4.33
CA ILE A 113 -8.76 6.85 3.51
C ILE A 113 -9.30 5.59 2.81
N ALA A 114 -9.15 5.54 1.50
CA ALA A 114 -9.34 4.32 0.71
C ALA A 114 -8.01 3.58 0.59
N GLY A 115 -7.92 2.41 1.23
CA GLY A 115 -6.70 1.60 1.34
C GLY A 115 -6.14 1.53 2.76
N GLY A 116 -4.88 1.08 2.87
CA GLY A 116 -4.19 0.97 4.16
C GLY A 116 -3.71 2.31 4.72
N PRO A 117 -3.37 2.39 6.02
CA PRO A 117 -3.01 3.66 6.67
C PRO A 117 -1.72 4.29 6.13
N MET A 118 -0.84 3.48 5.54
CA MET A 118 0.46 3.93 5.05
C MET A 118 0.48 4.27 3.55
N MET A 119 -0.32 3.58 2.74
CA MET A 119 -0.32 3.69 1.27
C MET A 119 -1.66 4.13 0.69
N GLY A 120 -2.72 4.15 1.49
CA GLY A 120 -4.06 4.53 1.06
C GLY A 120 -4.14 6.00 0.65
N MET A 121 -5.16 6.31 -0.15
CA MET A 121 -5.42 7.66 -0.62
C MET A 121 -6.51 8.31 0.23
N ALA A 122 -6.24 9.52 0.73
CA ALA A 122 -7.25 10.32 1.40
C ALA A 122 -8.39 10.68 0.42
N GLN A 123 -9.61 10.57 0.90
CA GLN A 123 -10.83 10.89 0.15
C GLN A 123 -11.48 12.14 0.76
N TYR A 124 -11.93 13.04 -0.08
CA TYR A 124 -12.67 14.23 0.33
C TYR A 124 -14.18 13.99 0.48
N THR A 125 -14.66 12.84 0.02
CA THR A 125 -16.06 12.41 0.09
C THR A 125 -16.17 10.90 0.31
N ALA A 126 -17.28 10.44 0.88
CA ALA A 126 -17.67 9.04 0.92
C ALA A 126 -18.43 8.58 -0.34
N ASP A 127 -18.68 9.50 -1.28
CA ASP A 127 -19.37 9.22 -2.55
C ASP A 127 -18.40 8.61 -3.60
N ILE A 128 -17.81 7.50 -3.20
CA ILE A 128 -16.95 6.66 -4.02
C ILE A 128 -17.44 5.22 -3.94
N SER A 129 -17.08 4.40 -4.91
CA SER A 129 -17.46 3.00 -4.96
C SER A 129 -16.29 2.05 -4.71
N VAL A 130 -16.59 0.87 -4.17
CA VAL A 130 -15.62 -0.21 -4.01
C VAL A 130 -15.12 -0.66 -5.37
N ALA A 131 -13.84 -0.49 -5.63
CA ALA A 131 -13.14 -0.99 -6.81
C ALA A 131 -12.49 -2.35 -6.53
N LYS A 132 -12.03 -3.04 -7.57
CA LYS A 132 -11.28 -4.31 -7.45
C LYS A 132 -10.04 -4.17 -6.54
N GLY A 133 -9.38 -3.01 -6.55
CA GLY A 133 -8.22 -2.69 -5.71
C GLY A 133 -8.54 -2.30 -4.26
N THR A 134 -9.79 -1.96 -3.93
CA THR A 134 -10.17 -1.46 -2.60
C THR A 134 -10.07 -2.57 -1.56
N GLY A 135 -9.10 -2.51 -0.65
CA GLY A 135 -8.90 -3.50 0.42
C GLY A 135 -9.41 -3.04 1.79
N ALA A 136 -9.45 -1.73 2.01
CA ALA A 136 -9.91 -1.15 3.27
C ALA A 136 -10.48 0.26 3.05
N ILE A 137 -11.36 0.67 3.96
CA ILE A 137 -11.83 2.04 4.16
C ILE A 137 -11.53 2.37 5.63
N LEU A 138 -10.75 3.41 5.85
CA LEU A 138 -10.34 3.85 7.17
C LEU A 138 -10.87 5.26 7.44
N ALA A 139 -11.46 5.45 8.61
CA ALA A 139 -11.94 6.77 9.05
C ALA A 139 -11.27 7.16 10.38
N PHE A 140 -10.75 8.38 10.45
CA PHE A 140 -10.00 8.89 11.60
C PHE A 140 -10.61 10.16 12.15
N CYS A 141 -10.54 10.30 13.49
CA CYS A 141 -10.92 11.51 14.19
C CYS A 141 -9.76 12.52 14.23
N GLU A 142 -10.08 13.80 14.43
CA GLU A 142 -9.20 14.95 14.31
C GLU A 142 -7.93 14.89 15.18
N ASN A 143 -8.00 14.26 16.34
CA ASN A 143 -6.89 14.23 17.32
C ASN A 143 -5.76 13.24 16.98
N GLU A 144 -5.87 12.47 15.91
CA GLU A 144 -4.87 11.43 15.58
C GLU A 144 -3.79 11.91 14.60
N GLU A 145 -3.99 13.02 13.92
CA GLU A 145 -3.03 13.56 12.97
C GLU A 145 -2.27 14.74 13.55
N LYS A 146 -0.96 14.59 13.67
CA LYS A 146 -0.05 15.69 14.02
C LYS A 146 0.50 16.30 12.73
N THR A 147 -0.18 17.27 12.17
CA THR A 147 0.30 18.05 11.03
C THR A 147 1.29 19.12 11.48
N VAL A 148 2.31 19.35 10.66
CA VAL A 148 3.26 20.44 10.82
C VAL A 148 3.13 21.34 9.58
N GLU A 149 2.84 22.62 9.76
CA GLU A 149 2.57 23.54 8.65
C GLU A 149 3.78 23.68 7.72
N ASN A 150 4.96 23.83 8.18
CA ASN A 150 6.17 23.99 7.35
C ASN A 150 7.25 22.99 7.79
N PRO A 151 7.14 21.70 7.42
CA PRO A 151 8.07 20.69 7.85
C PRO A 151 9.46 20.93 7.26
N GLN A 152 10.47 21.05 8.12
CA GLN A 152 11.85 21.21 7.71
C GLN A 152 12.69 20.00 8.08
N CYS A 153 13.52 19.53 7.14
CA CYS A 153 14.38 18.39 7.34
C CYS A 153 15.52 18.70 8.31
N ILE A 154 15.64 17.91 9.38
CA ILE A 154 16.72 18.00 10.37
C ILE A 154 17.93 17.09 10.02
N ARG A 155 17.94 16.46 8.86
CA ARG A 155 19.02 15.58 8.34
C ARG A 155 19.39 14.40 9.26
N CYS A 156 18.45 13.83 10.00
CA CYS A 156 18.71 12.76 10.95
C CYS A 156 18.93 11.36 10.33
N GLY A 157 18.76 11.18 9.02
CA GLY A 157 18.99 9.90 8.31
C GLY A 157 17.97 8.80 8.54
N LYS A 158 16.97 8.95 9.43
CA LYS A 158 15.98 7.90 9.73
C LYS A 158 15.21 7.39 8.52
N CYS A 159 14.92 8.26 7.55
CA CYS A 159 14.22 7.87 6.32
C CYS A 159 15.05 6.92 5.45
N VAL A 160 16.38 7.07 5.43
CA VAL A 160 17.31 6.18 4.72
C VAL A 160 17.35 4.82 5.43
N SER A 161 17.52 4.81 6.76
CA SER A 161 17.67 3.57 7.53
C SER A 161 16.42 2.66 7.49
N VAL A 162 15.24 3.21 7.23
CA VAL A 162 13.97 2.45 7.19
C VAL A 162 13.55 2.07 5.77
N CYS A 163 14.26 2.56 4.74
CA CYS A 163 13.88 2.29 3.36
C CYS A 163 14.10 0.81 2.99
N PRO A 164 13.03 0.07 2.62
CA PRO A 164 13.15 -1.35 2.26
C PRO A 164 13.83 -1.57 0.91
N MET A 165 13.98 -0.52 0.11
CA MET A 165 14.65 -0.51 -1.19
C MET A 165 16.05 0.10 -1.13
N HIS A 166 16.52 0.47 0.07
CA HIS A 166 17.82 1.11 0.31
C HIS A 166 18.06 2.38 -0.51
N LEU A 167 16.98 3.13 -0.79
CA LEU A 167 17.04 4.41 -1.49
C LEU A 167 17.38 5.54 -0.50
N GLU A 168 17.65 6.73 -1.06
CA GLU A 168 17.97 7.95 -0.32
C GLU A 168 16.81 8.96 -0.31
N PRO A 169 15.75 8.75 0.52
CA PRO A 169 14.54 9.55 0.50
C PRO A 169 14.74 11.06 0.68
N LEU A 170 15.77 11.46 1.41
CA LEU A 170 16.08 12.87 1.63
C LEU A 170 16.47 13.57 0.32
N PHE A 171 17.37 12.97 -0.45
CA PHE A 171 17.83 13.55 -1.71
C PHE A 171 16.74 13.47 -2.77
N MET A 172 16.05 12.36 -2.87
CA MET A 172 14.88 12.21 -3.75
C MET A 172 13.83 13.30 -3.49
N TYR A 173 13.57 13.63 -2.22
CA TYR A 173 12.67 14.73 -1.86
C TYR A 173 13.19 16.08 -2.37
N GLN A 174 14.46 16.37 -2.17
CA GLN A 174 15.07 17.63 -2.60
C GLN A 174 15.03 17.77 -4.14
N TYR A 175 15.35 16.71 -4.85
CA TYR A 175 15.31 16.70 -6.32
C TYR A 175 13.88 16.86 -6.84
N ALA A 176 12.92 16.12 -6.28
CA ALA A 176 11.52 16.23 -6.66
C ALA A 176 10.94 17.63 -6.40
N SER A 177 11.28 18.23 -5.25
CA SER A 177 10.79 19.57 -4.89
C SER A 177 11.35 20.68 -5.79
N LYS A 178 12.51 20.46 -6.42
CA LYS A 178 13.16 21.39 -7.34
C LYS A 178 12.95 21.04 -8.82
N GLY A 179 12.22 19.96 -9.12
CA GLY A 179 12.01 19.50 -10.50
C GLY A 179 13.29 19.00 -11.20
N MET A 180 14.28 18.53 -10.44
CA MET A 180 15.57 18.03 -10.94
C MET A 180 15.39 16.58 -11.44
N VAL A 181 14.93 16.44 -12.68
CA VAL A 181 14.46 15.14 -13.23
C VAL A 181 15.61 14.17 -13.49
N GLU A 182 16.78 14.66 -13.90
CA GLU A 182 17.95 13.82 -14.15
C GLU A 182 18.48 13.21 -12.85
N GLU A 183 18.61 14.03 -11.83
CA GLU A 183 19.03 13.58 -10.50
C GLU A 183 17.99 12.63 -9.84
N LEU A 184 16.70 12.79 -10.15
CA LEU A 184 15.66 11.84 -9.73
C LEU A 184 15.86 10.47 -10.39
N ASN A 185 16.21 10.44 -11.66
CA ASN A 185 16.51 9.20 -12.37
C ASN A 185 17.74 8.53 -11.79
N ASP A 186 18.82 9.29 -11.57
CA ASP A 186 20.06 8.80 -10.98
C ASP A 186 19.88 8.30 -9.53
N ALA A 187 18.96 8.92 -8.80
CA ALA A 187 18.54 8.49 -7.47
C ALA A 187 17.57 7.28 -7.49
N HIS A 188 17.32 6.69 -8.65
CA HIS A 188 16.46 5.52 -8.83
C HIS A 188 15.06 5.67 -8.25
N ILE A 189 14.42 6.84 -8.43
CA ILE A 189 13.10 7.12 -7.86
C ILE A 189 12.03 6.10 -8.31
N MET A 190 12.18 5.51 -9.50
CA MET A 190 11.25 4.51 -10.04
C MET A 190 11.25 3.20 -9.25
N ASP A 191 12.33 2.89 -8.52
CA ASP A 191 12.39 1.71 -7.64
C ASP A 191 11.69 1.91 -6.29
N CYS A 192 11.29 3.14 -5.98
CA CYS A 192 10.52 3.42 -4.77
C CYS A 192 9.14 2.75 -4.85
N MET A 193 8.82 1.85 -3.91
CA MET A 193 7.52 1.18 -3.84
C MET A 193 6.43 1.99 -3.13
N GLU A 194 6.71 3.25 -2.76
CA GLU A 194 5.77 4.18 -2.12
C GLU A 194 5.14 3.66 -0.82
N CYS A 195 5.86 2.85 -0.07
CA CYS A 195 5.36 2.21 1.14
C CYS A 195 5.07 3.16 2.31
N GLY A 196 5.54 4.41 2.27
CA GLY A 196 5.29 5.41 3.30
C GLY A 196 6.18 5.32 4.55
N ALA A 197 7.02 4.29 4.69
CA ALA A 197 7.86 4.08 5.88
C ALA A 197 8.76 5.28 6.21
N CYS A 198 9.33 5.92 5.18
CA CYS A 198 10.18 7.12 5.33
C CYS A 198 9.38 8.34 5.84
N SER A 199 8.16 8.54 5.36
CA SER A 199 7.28 9.61 5.86
C SER A 199 6.84 9.35 7.30
N TYR A 200 6.49 8.10 7.61
CA TYR A 200 6.05 7.69 8.96
C TYR A 200 7.13 7.90 10.02
N ILE A 201 8.37 7.49 9.74
CA ILE A 201 9.48 7.58 10.70
C ILE A 201 10.03 9.02 10.83
N CYS A 202 9.68 9.93 9.94
CA CYS A 202 10.24 11.27 9.90
C CYS A 202 9.81 12.11 11.12
N PRO A 203 10.74 12.53 12.00
CA PRO A 203 10.39 13.35 13.17
C PRO A 203 9.92 14.76 12.78
N ALA A 204 10.36 15.25 11.62
CA ALA A 204 9.94 16.54 11.06
C ALA A 204 8.62 16.46 10.26
N ARG A 205 7.98 15.27 10.16
CA ARG A 205 6.71 15.06 9.44
C ARG A 205 6.75 15.47 7.96
N MET A 206 7.90 15.29 7.31
CA MET A 206 8.05 15.56 5.88
C MET A 206 7.12 14.67 5.04
N HIS A 207 6.45 15.23 4.04
CA HIS A 207 5.58 14.51 3.12
C HIS A 207 6.38 13.81 2.00
N LEU A 208 7.33 12.94 2.39
CA LEU A 208 8.31 12.34 1.47
C LEU A 208 7.63 11.53 0.36
N THR A 209 6.75 10.59 0.73
CA THR A 209 6.07 9.70 -0.23
C THR A 209 5.20 10.47 -1.21
N HIS A 210 4.54 11.54 -0.77
CA HIS A 210 3.74 12.38 -1.66
C HIS A 210 4.63 13.04 -2.72
N MET A 211 5.75 13.61 -2.30
CA MET A 211 6.72 14.22 -3.23
C MET A 211 7.32 13.22 -4.22
N PHE A 212 7.50 11.94 -3.80
CA PHE A 212 7.99 10.90 -4.72
C PHE A 212 6.99 10.55 -5.81
N LYS A 213 5.68 10.55 -5.50
CA LYS A 213 4.64 10.39 -6.52
C LYS A 213 4.71 11.50 -7.57
N THR A 214 4.87 12.75 -7.12
CA THR A 214 5.07 13.91 -8.02
C THR A 214 6.36 13.75 -8.83
N GLY A 215 7.48 13.41 -8.19
CA GLY A 215 8.76 13.21 -8.87
C GLY A 215 8.73 12.10 -9.92
N LYS A 216 8.04 10.99 -9.65
CA LYS A 216 7.83 9.93 -10.65
C LYS A 216 6.99 10.38 -11.83
N GLN A 217 5.99 11.22 -11.59
CA GLN A 217 5.17 11.77 -12.68
C GLN A 217 6.02 12.68 -13.55
N LEU A 218 6.80 13.59 -12.96
CA LEU A 218 7.73 14.47 -13.70
C LEU A 218 8.70 13.66 -14.58
N LEU A 219 9.26 12.57 -14.06
CA LEU A 219 10.15 11.71 -14.82
C LEU A 219 9.44 11.02 -15.98
N LYS A 220 8.22 10.51 -15.78
CA LYS A 220 7.42 9.89 -16.84
C LYS A 220 7.06 10.88 -17.94
N ASP A 221 6.67 12.11 -17.57
CA ASP A 221 6.29 13.15 -18.53
C ASP A 221 7.48 13.59 -19.38
N LYS A 222 8.72 13.52 -18.85
CA LYS A 222 9.96 13.79 -19.62
C LYS A 222 10.33 12.64 -20.55
N MET A 223 9.96 11.40 -20.21
CA MET A 223 10.27 10.20 -21.01
C MET A 223 9.23 9.90 -22.10
N ALA A 224 8.05 10.50 -22.03
CA ALA A 224 6.96 10.35 -23.01
C ALA A 224 7.15 11.27 -24.23
#